data_6679d1a16b2c6378a2b18354aba99be9
#
_entry.id   6679d1a16b2c6378a2b18354aba99be9
#
_cell.length_a   1.000
_cell.length_b   1.000
_cell.length_c   1.000
_cell.angle_alpha   90.00
_cell.angle_beta   90.00
_cell.angle_gamma   90.00
#
_symmetry.space_group_name_H-M   'P 1'
#
loop_
_entity.id
_entity.type
_entity.pdbx_description
1 polymer ?
#
loop_
_entity_poly.entity_id
_entity_poly.type
_entity_poly.pdbx_seq_one_letter_code
_entity_poly.pdbx_strand_id
1 'polypeptide(L)'
;MKYASDFRAIARNALKGKWGIAVIAGLIASLLGAIGSSGPELNVEVNDGNFNASLQILGQDVISTNGGAEFWTIFAGIATYIAIFAVITGIALFILGSIVEVGYMKFNLDLVDRQKEAEIGTMFGYFQFWKSAACARLLKGVYILLWSLLFIIPGIIAGYSYAMTSYILAENPELTASEAIERSKQMMSGKRWRLFCVQISFIGWEILSTLLTFGIGGLWITPYKQAATAAFYREISGTEYKYAQPEQPQG
;
A
#
# COMPACT_ATOMS: atom_id res chain seq x y z
N MET A 1 -34.13 -18.03 32.86
CA MET A 1 -34.12 -17.46 31.50
C MET A 1 -33.79 -15.98 31.65
N LYS A 2 -32.85 -15.45 30.89
CA LYS A 2 -32.56 -14.01 30.87
C LYS A 2 -33.55 -13.29 29.97
N TYR A 3 -34.05 -12.15 30.42
CA TYR A 3 -34.98 -11.32 29.65
C TYR A 3 -34.20 -10.27 28.82
N ALA A 4 -34.86 -9.67 27.85
CA ALA A 4 -34.24 -8.64 26.97
C ALA A 4 -33.65 -7.45 27.77
N SER A 5 -34.18 -7.14 28.93
CA SER A 5 -33.65 -6.14 29.88
C SER A 5 -32.26 -6.51 30.39
N ASP A 6 -32.01 -7.79 30.66
CA ASP A 6 -30.76 -8.29 31.23
C ASP A 6 -29.63 -8.21 30.17
N PHE A 7 -29.94 -8.55 28.92
CA PHE A 7 -28.99 -8.41 27.81
C PHE A 7 -28.62 -6.96 27.54
N ARG A 8 -29.59 -6.04 27.63
CA ARG A 8 -29.32 -4.60 27.51
C ARG A 8 -28.48 -4.06 28.66
N ALA A 9 -28.67 -4.56 29.87
CA ALA A 9 -27.85 -4.20 31.03
C ALA A 9 -26.41 -4.69 30.88
N ILE A 10 -26.21 -5.92 30.41
CA ILE A 10 -24.91 -6.52 30.13
C ILE A 10 -24.18 -5.70 29.04
N ALA A 11 -24.87 -5.36 27.94
CA ALA A 11 -24.28 -4.56 26.86
C ALA A 11 -23.86 -3.17 27.33
N ARG A 12 -24.69 -2.47 28.12
CA ARG A 12 -24.34 -1.16 28.68
C ARG A 12 -23.11 -1.24 29.61
N ASN A 13 -23.02 -2.27 30.43
CA ASN A 13 -21.86 -2.45 31.30
C ASN A 13 -20.58 -2.78 30.52
N ALA A 14 -20.68 -3.57 29.44
CA ALA A 14 -19.54 -3.89 28.58
C ALA A 14 -19.01 -2.65 27.82
N LEU A 15 -19.90 -1.74 27.44
CA LEU A 15 -19.57 -0.52 26.70
C LEU A 15 -19.12 0.63 27.62
N LYS A 16 -19.29 0.50 28.93
CA LYS A 16 -18.93 1.57 29.89
C LYS A 16 -17.45 1.90 29.81
N GLY A 17 -17.11 3.13 29.47
CA GLY A 17 -15.74 3.61 29.25
C GLY A 17 -15.13 3.25 27.87
N LYS A 18 -15.83 2.47 27.02
CA LYS A 18 -15.32 2.00 25.72
C LYS A 18 -16.20 2.42 24.53
N TRP A 19 -17.15 3.33 24.75
CA TRP A 19 -18.11 3.76 23.73
C TRP A 19 -17.43 4.32 22.47
N GLY A 20 -16.38 5.15 22.63
CA GLY A 20 -15.67 5.74 21.47
C GLY A 20 -15.06 4.67 20.56
N ILE A 21 -14.39 3.68 21.14
CA ILE A 21 -13.78 2.58 20.36
C ILE A 21 -14.85 1.71 19.70
N ALA A 22 -15.96 1.43 20.41
CA ALA A 22 -17.06 0.63 19.88
C ALA A 22 -17.79 1.34 18.71
N VAL A 23 -17.98 2.67 18.80
CA VAL A 23 -18.58 3.45 17.73
C VAL A 23 -17.66 3.49 16.50
N ILE A 24 -16.36 3.73 16.69
CA ILE A 24 -15.39 3.73 15.57
C ILE A 24 -15.32 2.35 14.91
N ALA A 25 -15.25 1.28 15.71
CA ALA A 25 -15.23 -0.08 15.19
C ALA A 25 -16.52 -0.43 14.43
N GLY A 26 -17.69 -0.02 14.96
CA GLY A 26 -18.98 -0.20 14.30
C GLY A 26 -19.10 0.58 12.98
N LEU A 27 -18.55 1.80 12.95
CA LEU A 27 -18.52 2.65 11.75
C LEU A 27 -17.61 2.04 10.67
N ILE A 28 -16.43 1.55 11.04
CA ILE A 28 -15.53 0.85 10.13
C ILE A 28 -16.19 -0.44 9.62
N ALA A 29 -16.81 -1.23 10.50
CA ALA A 29 -17.47 -2.47 10.13
C ALA A 29 -18.69 -2.22 9.21
N SER A 30 -19.43 -1.13 9.43
CA SER A 30 -20.52 -0.70 8.55
C SER A 30 -20.03 -0.26 7.18
N LEU A 31 -18.96 0.54 7.12
CA LEU A 31 -18.30 0.98 5.88
C LEU A 31 -17.75 -0.21 5.06
N LEU A 32 -17.29 -1.27 5.75
CA LEU A 32 -16.78 -2.49 5.12
C LEU A 32 -17.86 -3.53 4.84
N GLY A 33 -19.15 -3.20 5.09
CA GLY A 33 -20.26 -4.12 4.85
C GLY A 33 -20.34 -5.31 5.79
N ALA A 34 -19.59 -5.31 6.91
CA ALA A 34 -19.56 -6.41 7.88
C ALA A 34 -20.78 -6.42 8.82
N ILE A 35 -21.53 -5.32 8.92
CA ILE A 35 -22.76 -5.21 9.69
C ILE A 35 -23.89 -4.92 8.70
N GLY A 36 -24.59 -5.96 8.29
CA GLY A 36 -25.79 -5.81 7.48
C GLY A 36 -26.94 -5.32 8.34
N SER A 37 -27.54 -4.18 7.99
CA SER A 37 -28.96 -3.81 8.07
C SER A 37 -29.25 -2.30 8.08
N SER A 38 -28.25 -1.44 7.97
CA SER A 38 -28.48 0.02 7.85
C SER A 38 -27.54 0.69 6.82
N GLY A 39 -27.05 -0.09 5.88
CA GLY A 39 -26.41 0.45 4.68
C GLY A 39 -27.44 1.01 3.69
N PRO A 40 -27.03 1.76 2.70
CA PRO A 40 -27.93 2.18 1.63
C PRO A 40 -28.52 0.95 0.92
N GLU A 41 -29.82 0.81 0.99
CA GLU A 41 -30.54 -0.28 0.30
C GLU A 41 -31.02 0.22 -1.04
N LEU A 42 -30.65 -0.47 -2.09
CA LEU A 42 -31.06 -0.20 -3.46
C LEU A 42 -32.20 -1.17 -3.82
N ASN A 43 -33.42 -0.68 -3.78
CA ASN A 43 -34.60 -1.45 -4.21
C ASN A 43 -34.86 -1.18 -5.68
N VAL A 44 -34.83 -2.24 -6.47
CA VAL A 44 -35.13 -2.21 -7.90
C VAL A 44 -36.35 -3.07 -8.16
N GLU A 45 -37.44 -2.45 -8.58
CA GLU A 45 -38.70 -3.13 -8.91
C GLU A 45 -38.97 -2.91 -10.40
N VAL A 46 -39.20 -4.01 -11.12
CA VAL A 46 -39.55 -4.00 -12.54
C VAL A 46 -40.99 -4.53 -12.66
N ASN A 47 -41.95 -3.65 -12.88
CA ASN A 47 -43.33 -4.00 -13.11
C ASN A 47 -43.79 -3.52 -14.50
N ASP A 48 -44.37 -4.44 -15.29
CA ASP A 48 -44.99 -4.16 -16.60
C ASP A 48 -44.12 -3.28 -17.56
N GLY A 49 -42.83 -3.52 -17.59
CA GLY A 49 -41.91 -2.76 -18.45
C GLY A 49 -41.50 -1.39 -17.90
N ASN A 50 -42.01 -0.99 -16.75
CA ASN A 50 -41.54 0.20 -16.02
C ASN A 50 -40.53 -0.21 -14.96
N PHE A 51 -39.42 0.53 -14.96
CA PHE A 51 -38.33 0.34 -14.03
C PHE A 51 -38.39 1.39 -12.92
N ASN A 52 -38.57 0.94 -11.68
CA ASN A 52 -38.55 1.80 -10.50
C ASN A 52 -37.32 1.45 -9.67
N ALA A 53 -36.45 2.44 -9.42
CA ALA A 53 -35.34 2.29 -8.51
C ALA A 53 -35.47 3.30 -7.37
N SER A 54 -35.34 2.84 -6.15
CA SER A 54 -35.26 3.70 -4.97
C SER A 54 -34.03 3.38 -4.15
N LEU A 55 -33.32 4.42 -3.72
CA LEU A 55 -32.21 4.35 -2.78
C LEU A 55 -32.73 4.74 -1.39
N GLN A 56 -32.75 3.80 -0.46
CA GLN A 56 -33.10 4.05 0.93
C GLN A 56 -31.84 4.18 1.79
N ILE A 57 -31.74 5.28 2.53
CA ILE A 57 -30.70 5.47 3.54
C ILE A 57 -31.40 5.70 4.87
N LEU A 58 -31.08 4.87 5.86
CA LEU A 58 -31.70 4.91 7.20
C LEU A 58 -33.24 4.80 7.17
N GLY A 59 -33.79 4.02 6.23
CA GLY A 59 -35.24 3.82 6.11
C GLY A 59 -35.99 4.99 5.47
N GLN A 60 -35.31 5.97 4.90
CA GLN A 60 -35.89 7.05 4.12
C GLN A 60 -35.50 6.96 2.66
N ASP A 61 -36.47 7.12 1.76
CA ASP A 61 -36.22 7.21 0.32
C ASP A 61 -35.54 8.54 0.02
N VAL A 62 -34.22 8.48 -0.29
CA VAL A 62 -33.42 9.65 -0.64
C VAL A 62 -33.56 9.97 -2.12
N ILE A 63 -33.74 8.95 -2.95
CA ILE A 63 -33.91 9.05 -4.39
C ILE A 63 -34.93 8.00 -4.82
N SER A 64 -36.00 8.41 -5.48
CA SER A 64 -36.93 7.52 -6.17
C SER A 64 -37.11 7.98 -7.60
N THR A 65 -36.98 7.08 -8.59
CA THR A 65 -37.16 7.41 -10.01
C THR A 65 -38.18 6.50 -10.63
N ASN A 66 -39.15 7.07 -11.31
CA ASN A 66 -40.16 6.38 -12.09
C ASN A 66 -39.83 6.56 -13.57
N GLY A 67 -39.02 5.66 -14.11
CA GLY A 67 -38.71 5.70 -15.53
C GLY A 67 -37.22 5.50 -15.86
N GLY A 68 -36.94 4.74 -16.92
CA GLY A 68 -35.58 4.31 -17.24
C GLY A 68 -34.59 5.44 -17.55
N ALA A 69 -35.04 6.55 -18.15
CA ALA A 69 -34.14 7.63 -18.55
C ALA A 69 -33.63 8.48 -17.36
N GLU A 70 -34.51 8.79 -16.39
CA GLU A 70 -34.14 9.55 -15.20
C GLU A 70 -33.21 8.74 -14.27
N PHE A 71 -33.48 7.46 -14.12
CA PHE A 71 -32.60 6.55 -13.37
C PHE A 71 -31.17 6.57 -13.91
N TRP A 72 -31.01 6.42 -15.24
CA TRP A 72 -29.68 6.41 -15.87
C TRP A 72 -28.96 7.74 -15.73
N THR A 73 -29.66 8.88 -15.76
CA THR A 73 -29.04 10.20 -15.54
C THR A 73 -28.55 10.40 -14.13
N ILE A 74 -29.33 9.99 -13.12
CA ILE A 74 -28.95 10.06 -11.70
C ILE A 74 -27.80 9.08 -11.43
N PHE A 75 -27.92 7.84 -11.93
CA PHE A 75 -26.87 6.82 -11.80
C PHE A 75 -25.54 7.28 -12.42
N ALA A 76 -25.59 7.85 -13.63
CA ALA A 76 -24.42 8.39 -14.29
C ALA A 76 -23.80 9.57 -13.50
N GLY A 77 -24.61 10.43 -12.91
CA GLY A 77 -24.17 11.53 -12.04
C GLY A 77 -23.42 11.02 -10.81
N ILE A 78 -24.03 10.06 -10.09
CA ILE A 78 -23.40 9.46 -8.89
C ILE A 78 -22.12 8.70 -9.28
N ALA A 79 -22.15 7.91 -10.35
CA ALA A 79 -20.99 7.18 -10.83
C ALA A 79 -19.84 8.12 -11.21
N THR A 80 -20.16 9.24 -11.88
CA THR A 80 -19.18 10.27 -12.22
C THR A 80 -18.56 10.90 -10.97
N TYR A 81 -19.37 11.23 -9.97
CA TYR A 81 -18.87 11.78 -8.71
C TYR A 81 -17.95 10.80 -7.98
N ILE A 82 -18.37 9.53 -7.87
CA ILE A 82 -17.54 8.47 -7.27
C ILE A 82 -16.23 8.30 -8.06
N ALA A 83 -16.29 8.31 -9.39
CA ALA A 83 -15.10 8.18 -10.23
C ALA A 83 -14.12 9.35 -10.00
N ILE A 84 -14.60 10.59 -9.96
CA ILE A 84 -13.76 11.76 -9.68
C ILE A 84 -13.14 11.66 -8.29
N PHE A 85 -13.93 11.31 -7.28
CA PHE A 85 -13.44 11.14 -5.91
C PHE A 85 -12.38 10.03 -5.83
N ALA A 86 -12.61 8.90 -6.50
CA ALA A 86 -11.66 7.79 -6.56
C ALA A 86 -10.34 8.20 -7.25
N VAL A 87 -10.42 8.98 -8.33
CA VAL A 87 -9.23 9.50 -9.03
C VAL A 87 -8.43 10.43 -8.11
N ILE A 88 -9.08 11.40 -7.47
CA ILE A 88 -8.41 12.35 -6.57
C ILE A 88 -7.76 11.61 -5.40
N THR A 89 -8.50 10.69 -4.77
CA THR A 89 -7.99 9.86 -3.67
C THR A 89 -6.85 8.98 -4.13
N GLY A 90 -6.97 8.37 -5.32
CA GLY A 90 -5.92 7.55 -5.93
C GLY A 90 -4.63 8.33 -6.16
N ILE A 91 -4.71 9.56 -6.68
CA ILE A 91 -3.56 10.44 -6.88
C ILE A 91 -2.92 10.81 -5.53
N ALA A 92 -3.73 11.17 -4.53
CA ALA A 92 -3.23 11.49 -3.20
C ALA A 92 -2.50 10.30 -2.56
N LEU A 93 -3.09 9.11 -2.60
CA LEU A 93 -2.48 7.87 -2.09
C LEU A 93 -1.22 7.48 -2.88
N PHE A 94 -1.19 7.70 -4.20
CA PHE A 94 -0.01 7.46 -5.02
C PHE A 94 1.16 8.36 -4.60
N ILE A 95 0.91 9.65 -4.39
CA ILE A 95 1.93 10.62 -3.95
C ILE A 95 2.43 10.24 -2.56
N LEU A 96 1.53 10.04 -1.60
CA LEU A 96 1.88 9.65 -0.24
C LEU A 96 2.67 8.34 -0.22
N GLY A 97 2.22 7.33 -0.96
CA GLY A 97 2.92 6.06 -1.07
C GLY A 97 4.32 6.20 -1.68
N SER A 98 4.54 7.14 -2.60
CA SER A 98 5.86 7.39 -3.18
C SER A 98 6.82 8.02 -2.18
N ILE A 99 6.35 8.94 -1.34
CA ILE A 99 7.12 9.57 -0.27
C ILE A 99 7.52 8.53 0.78
N VAL A 100 6.54 7.76 1.23
CA VAL A 100 6.75 6.72 2.25
C VAL A 100 7.69 5.63 1.72
N GLU A 101 7.62 5.28 0.42
CA GLU A 101 8.55 4.33 -0.19
C GLU A 101 10.00 4.79 -0.03
N VAL A 102 10.31 6.04 -0.41
CA VAL A 102 11.68 6.59 -0.28
C VAL A 102 12.12 6.65 1.19
N GLY A 103 11.24 7.13 2.07
CA GLY A 103 11.50 7.17 3.51
C GLY A 103 11.73 5.77 4.11
N TYR A 104 10.99 4.77 3.66
CA TYR A 104 11.17 3.37 4.08
C TYR A 104 12.51 2.79 3.59
N MET A 105 12.96 3.16 2.37
CA MET A 105 14.30 2.78 1.91
C MET A 105 15.37 3.41 2.80
N LYS A 106 15.22 4.68 3.18
CA LYS A 106 16.15 5.35 4.12
C LYS A 106 16.16 4.65 5.48
N PHE A 107 15.00 4.35 6.04
CA PHE A 107 14.89 3.60 7.28
C PHE A 107 15.66 2.27 7.21
N ASN A 108 15.51 1.50 6.12
CA ASN A 108 16.24 0.25 5.95
C ASN A 108 17.76 0.44 5.79
N LEU A 109 18.19 1.54 5.16
CA LEU A 109 19.60 1.89 5.08
C LEU A 109 20.18 2.22 6.47
N ASP A 110 19.48 3.04 7.26
CA ASP A 110 19.90 3.41 8.61
C ASP A 110 19.94 2.17 9.54
N LEU A 111 18.99 1.24 9.36
CA LEU A 111 18.97 -0.04 10.07
C LEU A 111 20.21 -0.91 9.75
N VAL A 112 20.63 -0.94 8.47
CA VAL A 112 21.79 -1.71 8.03
C VAL A 112 23.09 -1.03 8.47
N ASP A 113 23.16 0.29 8.38
CA ASP A 113 24.37 1.05 8.70
C ASP A 113 24.69 1.08 10.21
N ARG A 114 23.71 0.81 11.08
CA ARG A 114 23.85 0.83 12.56
C ARG A 114 24.46 2.10 13.14
N GLN A 115 24.58 3.17 12.36
CA GLN A 115 25.19 4.43 12.78
C GLN A 115 24.20 5.39 13.44
N LYS A 116 22.90 5.21 13.15
CA LYS A 116 21.78 5.95 13.74
C LYS A 116 20.71 4.98 14.20
N GLU A 117 20.02 5.32 15.25
CA GLU A 117 18.78 4.63 15.58
C GLU A 117 17.80 4.82 14.41
N ALA A 118 17.30 3.71 13.85
CA ALA A 118 16.33 3.75 12.78
C ALA A 118 15.00 4.24 13.35
N GLU A 119 14.71 5.51 13.17
CA GLU A 119 13.47 6.14 13.66
C GLU A 119 12.36 6.02 12.61
N ILE A 120 11.15 5.67 13.06
CA ILE A 120 9.97 5.64 12.20
C ILE A 120 9.68 7.03 11.60
N GLY A 121 10.04 8.10 12.31
CA GLY A 121 9.94 9.48 11.83
C GLY A 121 10.67 9.74 10.51
N THR A 122 11.77 9.04 10.25
CA THR A 122 12.54 9.16 9.00
C THR A 122 11.70 8.83 7.77
N MET A 123 10.69 7.95 7.89
CA MET A 123 9.81 7.59 6.78
C MET A 123 8.99 8.78 6.27
N PHE A 124 8.74 9.76 7.11
CA PHE A 124 7.95 10.95 6.78
C PHE A 124 8.82 12.19 6.48
N GLY A 125 10.14 12.09 6.53
CA GLY A 125 11.06 13.23 6.30
C GLY A 125 11.15 13.71 4.85
N TYR A 126 10.57 12.98 3.89
CA TYR A 126 10.77 13.22 2.46
C TYR A 126 9.64 14.01 1.78
N PHE A 127 8.75 14.62 2.54
CA PHE A 127 7.61 15.37 1.97
C PHE A 127 8.04 16.53 1.07
N GLN A 128 9.15 17.21 1.35
CA GLN A 128 9.67 18.30 0.50
C GLN A 128 10.10 17.81 -0.88
N PHE A 129 10.47 16.53 -1.02
CA PHE A 129 10.94 15.93 -2.28
C PHE A 129 9.87 15.09 -2.98
N TRP A 130 8.59 15.31 -2.66
CA TRP A 130 7.48 14.51 -3.18
C TRP A 130 7.44 14.41 -4.71
N LYS A 131 7.85 15.50 -5.42
CA LYS A 131 7.88 15.53 -6.89
C LYS A 131 8.86 14.49 -7.45
N SER A 132 10.10 14.48 -6.98
CA SER A 132 11.11 13.52 -7.42
C SER A 132 10.70 12.08 -7.09
N ALA A 133 10.15 11.84 -5.89
CA ALA A 133 9.68 10.53 -5.48
C ALA A 133 8.51 10.03 -6.35
N ALA A 134 7.49 10.86 -6.56
CA ALA A 134 6.31 10.52 -7.35
C ALA A 134 6.66 10.32 -8.84
N CYS A 135 7.48 11.23 -9.42
CA CYS A 135 7.95 11.09 -10.79
C CYS A 135 8.81 9.84 -10.98
N ALA A 136 9.71 9.52 -10.05
CA ALA A 136 10.53 8.32 -10.15
C ALA A 136 9.69 7.04 -10.10
N ARG A 137 8.71 6.98 -9.21
CA ARG A 137 7.78 5.85 -9.12
C ARG A 137 6.96 5.70 -10.40
N LEU A 138 6.44 6.82 -10.94
CA LEU A 138 5.67 6.83 -12.18
C LEU A 138 6.53 6.38 -13.37
N LEU A 139 7.69 7.01 -13.59
CA LEU A 139 8.58 6.69 -14.70
C LEU A 139 9.09 5.25 -14.64
N LYS A 140 9.50 4.79 -13.45
CA LYS A 140 9.87 3.39 -13.22
C LYS A 140 8.74 2.44 -13.62
N GLY A 141 7.51 2.73 -13.18
CA GLY A 141 6.33 1.95 -13.53
C GLY A 141 6.05 1.93 -15.03
N VAL A 142 6.09 3.10 -15.68
CA VAL A 142 5.90 3.22 -17.14
C VAL A 142 6.96 2.44 -17.91
N TYR A 143 8.23 2.58 -17.56
CA TYR A 143 9.30 1.84 -18.23
C TYR A 143 9.17 0.33 -18.08
N ILE A 144 8.87 -0.15 -16.86
CA ILE A 144 8.64 -1.59 -16.64
C ILE A 144 7.44 -2.07 -17.44
N LEU A 145 6.33 -1.30 -17.46
CA LEU A 145 5.13 -1.64 -18.22
C LEU A 145 5.42 -1.72 -19.73
N LEU A 146 6.12 -0.73 -20.29
CA LEU A 146 6.49 -0.72 -21.71
C LEU A 146 7.35 -1.94 -22.08
N TRP A 147 8.35 -2.26 -21.26
CA TRP A 147 9.17 -3.44 -21.48
C TRP A 147 8.38 -4.75 -21.31
N SER A 148 7.45 -4.80 -20.36
CA SER A 148 6.59 -5.96 -20.13
C SER A 148 5.57 -6.16 -21.26
N LEU A 149 5.12 -5.07 -21.88
CA LEU A 149 4.23 -5.12 -23.04
C LEU A 149 4.93 -5.74 -24.26
N LEU A 150 6.23 -5.47 -24.40
CA LEU A 150 7.02 -6.05 -25.48
C LEU A 150 7.25 -7.55 -25.25
N PHE A 151 7.78 -7.92 -24.08
CA PHE A 151 7.93 -9.30 -23.60
C PHE A 151 8.05 -9.33 -22.06
N ILE A 152 7.58 -10.39 -21.42
CA ILE A 152 7.64 -10.56 -19.96
C ILE A 152 9.10 -10.54 -19.44
N ILE A 153 10.03 -11.22 -20.15
CA ILE A 153 11.44 -11.31 -19.75
C ILE A 153 12.13 -9.94 -19.72
N PRO A 154 12.07 -9.08 -20.77
CA PRO A 154 12.58 -7.72 -20.70
C PRO A 154 11.96 -6.87 -19.59
N GLY A 155 10.66 -7.05 -19.32
CA GLY A 155 9.99 -6.38 -18.21
C GLY A 155 10.60 -6.72 -16.84
N ILE A 156 10.88 -8.00 -16.60
CA ILE A 156 11.57 -8.47 -15.38
C ILE A 156 12.97 -7.85 -15.29
N ILE A 157 13.74 -7.87 -16.39
CA ILE A 157 15.09 -7.29 -16.44
C ILE A 157 15.03 -5.78 -16.15
N ALA A 158 14.05 -5.07 -16.69
CA ALA A 158 13.82 -3.66 -16.43
C ALA A 158 13.49 -3.42 -14.93
N GLY A 159 12.63 -4.23 -14.34
CA GLY A 159 12.31 -4.18 -12.91
C GLY A 159 13.55 -4.26 -12.04
N TYR A 160 14.43 -5.21 -12.29
CA TYR A 160 15.71 -5.34 -11.58
C TYR A 160 16.68 -4.19 -11.89
N SER A 161 16.65 -3.64 -13.09
CA SER A 161 17.50 -2.50 -13.47
C SER A 161 17.14 -1.23 -12.68
N TYR A 162 15.87 -1.04 -12.37
CA TYR A 162 15.36 0.14 -11.66
C TYR A 162 15.12 -0.10 -10.17
N ALA A 163 15.51 -1.25 -9.64
CA ALA A 163 15.25 -1.64 -8.25
C ALA A 163 15.90 -0.71 -7.22
N MET A 164 17.05 -0.11 -7.55
CA MET A 164 17.81 0.74 -6.64
C MET A 164 17.41 2.21 -6.69
N THR A 165 16.48 2.61 -7.56
CA THR A 165 16.07 4.02 -7.75
C THR A 165 15.62 4.68 -6.44
N SER A 166 14.75 4.01 -5.68
CA SER A 166 14.22 4.55 -4.43
C SER A 166 15.29 4.65 -3.32
N TYR A 167 16.30 3.77 -3.32
CA TYR A 167 17.46 3.85 -2.43
C TYR A 167 18.35 5.03 -2.79
N ILE A 168 18.59 5.27 -4.08
CA ILE A 168 19.38 6.40 -4.58
C ILE A 168 18.71 7.72 -4.18
N LEU A 169 17.38 7.85 -4.33
CA LEU A 169 16.64 9.03 -3.89
C LEU A 169 16.62 9.17 -2.36
N ALA A 170 16.66 8.07 -1.61
CA ALA A 170 16.76 8.13 -0.16
C ALA A 170 18.08 8.70 0.35
N GLU A 171 19.17 8.54 -0.41
CA GLU A 171 20.45 9.13 -0.09
C GLU A 171 20.66 10.52 -0.71
N ASN A 172 20.10 10.74 -1.90
CA ASN A 172 20.28 11.97 -2.67
C ASN A 172 18.90 12.48 -3.12
N PRO A 173 18.11 13.03 -2.20
CA PRO A 173 16.72 13.42 -2.48
C PRO A 173 16.60 14.62 -3.45
N GLU A 174 17.68 15.37 -3.66
CA GLU A 174 17.77 16.48 -4.62
C GLU A 174 17.86 16.01 -6.07
N LEU A 175 18.15 14.73 -6.32
CA LEU A 175 18.23 14.20 -7.68
C LEU A 175 16.87 14.22 -8.36
N THR A 176 16.92 14.43 -9.67
CA THR A 176 15.73 14.23 -10.50
C THR A 176 15.37 12.74 -10.64
N ALA A 177 14.13 12.46 -10.91
CA ALA A 177 13.65 11.09 -11.13
C ALA A 177 14.45 10.36 -12.23
N SER A 178 14.75 11.05 -13.34
CA SER A 178 15.47 10.49 -14.47
C SER A 178 16.93 10.15 -14.11
N GLU A 179 17.61 11.03 -13.36
CA GLU A 179 18.99 10.79 -12.90
C GLU A 179 19.04 9.59 -11.94
N ALA A 180 18.08 9.47 -11.02
CA ALA A 180 18.03 8.36 -10.10
C ALA A 180 17.79 7.02 -10.82
N ILE A 181 16.93 7.00 -11.85
CA ILE A 181 16.67 5.83 -12.68
C ILE A 181 17.93 5.44 -13.47
N GLU A 182 18.60 6.41 -14.10
CA GLU A 182 19.80 6.12 -14.88
C GLU A 182 20.94 5.63 -14.00
N ARG A 183 21.17 6.24 -12.82
CA ARG A 183 22.13 5.73 -11.83
C ARG A 183 21.80 4.31 -11.37
N SER A 184 20.51 4.01 -11.13
CA SER A 184 20.07 2.66 -10.78
C SER A 184 20.41 1.65 -11.88
N LYS A 185 20.13 1.99 -13.14
CA LYS A 185 20.42 1.16 -14.30
C LYS A 185 21.93 0.88 -14.45
N GLN A 186 22.76 1.90 -14.29
CA GLN A 186 24.21 1.77 -14.33
C GLN A 186 24.73 0.90 -13.17
N MET A 187 24.29 1.16 -11.96
CA MET A 187 24.66 0.42 -10.75
C MET A 187 24.29 -1.07 -10.84
N MET A 188 23.12 -1.37 -11.41
CA MET A 188 22.59 -2.73 -11.57
C MET A 188 23.14 -3.46 -12.81
N SER A 189 23.96 -2.80 -13.65
CA SER A 189 24.58 -3.46 -14.79
C SER A 189 25.50 -4.59 -14.31
N GLY A 190 25.28 -5.81 -14.83
CA GLY A 190 25.99 -7.02 -14.42
C GLY A 190 25.63 -7.58 -13.03
N LYS A 191 24.83 -6.87 -12.24
CA LYS A 191 24.49 -7.27 -10.85
C LYS A 191 23.04 -7.72 -10.68
N ARG A 192 22.20 -7.62 -11.71
CA ARG A 192 20.76 -7.94 -11.68
C ARG A 192 20.49 -9.37 -11.21
N TRP A 193 21.29 -10.32 -11.71
CA TRP A 193 21.18 -11.74 -11.36
C TRP A 193 21.46 -11.98 -9.87
N ARG A 194 22.43 -11.26 -9.29
CA ARG A 194 22.73 -11.38 -7.86
C ARG A 194 21.55 -10.92 -7.00
N LEU A 195 20.90 -9.80 -7.34
CA LEU A 195 19.70 -9.35 -6.63
C LEU A 195 18.54 -10.35 -6.79
N PHE A 196 18.37 -10.89 -7.99
CA PHE A 196 17.39 -11.96 -8.23
C PHE A 196 17.64 -13.17 -7.32
N CYS A 197 18.87 -13.64 -7.19
CA CYS A 197 19.22 -14.74 -6.30
C CYS A 197 18.93 -14.42 -4.83
N VAL A 198 19.22 -13.18 -4.39
CA VAL A 198 18.87 -12.73 -3.04
C VAL A 198 17.36 -12.81 -2.82
N GLN A 199 16.57 -12.29 -3.74
CA GLN A 199 15.10 -12.28 -3.59
C GLN A 199 14.49 -13.67 -3.68
N ILE A 200 14.98 -14.53 -4.57
CA ILE A 200 14.50 -15.92 -4.71
C ILE A 200 14.76 -16.74 -3.44
N SER A 201 15.85 -16.46 -2.71
CA SER A 201 16.14 -17.15 -1.45
C SER A 201 15.05 -16.94 -0.39
N PHE A 202 14.26 -15.87 -0.50
CA PHE A 202 13.14 -15.63 0.41
C PHE A 202 11.82 -16.26 -0.04
N ILE A 203 11.69 -16.67 -1.31
CA ILE A 203 10.44 -17.22 -1.85
C ILE A 203 9.98 -18.46 -1.07
N GLY A 204 10.91 -19.35 -0.71
CA GLY A 204 10.59 -20.54 0.08
C GLY A 204 9.98 -20.16 1.44
N TRP A 205 10.53 -19.15 2.10
CA TRP A 205 10.03 -18.63 3.37
C TRP A 205 8.69 -17.91 3.20
N GLU A 206 8.49 -17.16 2.11
CA GLU A 206 7.23 -16.49 1.79
C GLU A 206 6.09 -17.50 1.56
N ILE A 207 6.36 -18.56 0.78
CA ILE A 207 5.40 -19.64 0.53
C ILE A 207 5.07 -20.37 1.84
N LEU A 208 6.09 -20.78 2.59
CA LEU A 208 5.90 -21.49 3.86
C LEU A 208 5.11 -20.66 4.86
N SER A 209 5.44 -19.38 4.98
CA SER A 209 4.75 -18.43 5.83
C SER A 209 3.28 -18.28 5.43
N THR A 210 3.02 -18.11 4.13
CA THR A 210 1.64 -17.95 3.62
C THR A 210 0.79 -19.18 3.91
N LEU A 211 1.36 -20.39 3.71
CA LEU A 211 0.67 -21.67 3.94
C LEU A 211 0.43 -21.94 5.44
N LEU A 212 1.43 -21.69 6.30
CA LEU A 212 1.33 -22.03 7.73
C LEU A 212 0.59 -20.97 8.54
N THR A 213 0.70 -19.70 8.19
CA THR A 213 0.21 -18.58 9.01
C THR A 213 -0.85 -17.73 8.31
N PHE A 214 -1.42 -18.21 7.19
CA PHE A 214 -2.38 -17.45 6.38
C PHE A 214 -1.86 -16.04 6.02
N GLY A 215 -0.54 -15.91 5.80
CA GLY A 215 0.11 -14.64 5.41
C GLY A 215 0.62 -13.78 6.58
N ILE A 216 0.26 -14.09 7.84
CA ILE A 216 0.72 -13.30 9.01
C ILE A 216 2.25 -13.28 9.13
N GLY A 217 2.92 -14.39 8.80
CA GLY A 217 4.38 -14.48 8.81
C GLY A 217 5.08 -13.54 7.83
N GLY A 218 4.36 -13.04 6.82
CA GLY A 218 4.87 -11.99 5.92
C GLY A 218 5.27 -10.71 6.65
N LEU A 219 4.68 -10.42 7.83
CA LEU A 219 5.05 -9.27 8.66
C LEU A 219 6.52 -9.33 9.13
N TRP A 220 7.10 -10.51 9.27
CA TRP A 220 8.51 -10.71 9.64
C TRP A 220 9.40 -10.87 8.41
N ILE A 221 8.93 -11.58 7.39
CA ILE A 221 9.73 -11.86 6.19
C ILE A 221 9.94 -10.60 5.36
N THR A 222 8.92 -9.76 5.25
CA THR A 222 9.00 -8.52 4.46
C THR A 222 10.11 -7.57 4.94
N PRO A 223 10.19 -7.16 6.23
CA PRO A 223 11.27 -6.29 6.70
C PRO A 223 12.64 -6.97 6.58
N TYR A 224 12.73 -8.29 6.76
CA TYR A 224 13.98 -9.02 6.58
C TYR A 224 14.47 -8.98 5.13
N LYS A 225 13.57 -9.21 4.17
CA LYS A 225 13.87 -9.09 2.74
C LYS A 225 14.29 -7.66 2.35
N GLN A 226 13.62 -6.65 2.91
CA GLN A 226 13.95 -5.25 2.65
C GLN A 226 15.32 -4.87 3.23
N ALA A 227 15.63 -5.28 4.44
CA ALA A 227 16.95 -5.09 5.03
C ALA A 227 18.06 -5.79 4.22
N ALA A 228 17.80 -7.02 3.73
CA ALA A 228 18.73 -7.71 2.83
C ALA A 228 18.96 -6.97 1.51
N THR A 229 17.91 -6.35 0.95
CA THR A 229 18.01 -5.54 -0.25
C THR A 229 18.76 -4.24 0.01
N ALA A 230 18.57 -3.61 1.16
CA ALA A 230 19.33 -2.43 1.59
C ALA A 230 20.82 -2.76 1.77
N ALA A 231 21.11 -3.92 2.36
CA ALA A 231 22.47 -4.44 2.47
C ALA A 231 23.12 -4.66 1.10
N PHE A 232 22.38 -5.24 0.17
CA PHE A 232 22.84 -5.41 -1.21
C PHE A 232 23.11 -4.05 -1.89
N TYR A 233 22.25 -3.05 -1.68
CA TYR A 233 22.48 -1.69 -2.19
C TYR A 233 23.76 -1.10 -1.64
N ARG A 234 24.06 -1.21 -0.35
CA ARG A 234 25.30 -0.75 0.26
C ARG A 234 26.54 -1.36 -0.39
N GLU A 235 26.52 -2.68 -0.58
CA GLU A 235 27.63 -3.38 -1.23
C GLU A 235 27.90 -2.85 -2.64
N ILE A 236 26.85 -2.62 -3.44
CA ILE A 236 27.02 -2.21 -4.83
C ILE A 236 27.25 -0.71 -5.02
N SER A 237 26.85 0.13 -4.04
CA SER A 237 27.08 1.57 -4.05
C SER A 237 28.54 1.94 -3.73
N GLY A 238 29.34 0.99 -3.21
CA GLY A 238 30.72 1.23 -2.80
C GLY A 238 30.82 2.02 -1.50
N THR A 239 29.71 2.28 -0.84
CA THR A 239 29.69 2.84 0.51
C THR A 239 30.08 1.72 1.46
N GLU A 240 31.29 1.82 2.02
CA GLU A 240 31.87 0.79 2.86
C GLU A 240 30.91 0.44 4.00
N TYR A 241 30.53 -0.84 4.07
CA TYR A 241 29.84 -1.35 5.23
C TYR A 241 30.70 -1.13 6.45
N LYS A 242 30.32 -0.21 7.31
CA LYS A 242 30.74 -0.27 8.70
C LYS A 242 29.85 -1.31 9.42
N TYR A 243 29.85 -2.55 8.92
CA TYR A 243 29.47 -3.64 9.79
C TYR A 243 30.49 -3.66 10.93
N ALA A 244 30.00 -3.62 12.16
CA ALA A 244 30.76 -4.19 13.23
C ALA A 244 31.05 -5.64 12.79
N GLN A 245 32.29 -5.92 12.40
CA GLN A 245 32.74 -7.30 12.29
C GLN A 245 32.38 -7.91 13.66
N PRO A 246 31.72 -9.12 13.68
CA PRO A 246 31.60 -9.79 14.94
C PRO A 246 33.00 -9.83 15.55
N GLU A 247 33.14 -9.26 16.76
CA GLU A 247 34.40 -9.27 17.46
C GLU A 247 34.96 -10.67 17.36
N GLN A 248 36.04 -10.83 16.62
CA GLN A 248 36.75 -12.09 16.63
C GLN A 248 37.20 -12.27 18.07
N PRO A 249 36.88 -13.38 18.73
CA PRO A 249 37.37 -13.62 20.08
C PRO A 249 38.89 -13.54 19.98
N GLN A 250 39.44 -12.50 20.65
CA GLN A 250 40.90 -12.40 20.81
C GLN A 250 41.32 -13.62 21.57
N GLY A 251 42.01 -14.53 20.83
CA GLY A 251 42.59 -15.73 21.40
C GLY A 251 43.78 -15.42 22.30
#